data_399ed0198cf14f0af80a8e44e42bbded
#
_entry.id   399ed0198cf14f0af80a8e44e42bbded
#
_cell.length_a   1.000
_cell.length_b   1.000
_cell.length_c   1.000
_cell.angle_alpha   90.00
_cell.angle_beta   90.00
_cell.angle_gamma   90.00
#
_symmetry.space_group_name_H-M   'P 1'
#
loop_
_entity.id
_entity.type
_entity.pdbx_description
1 polymer ?
#
loop_
_entity_poly.entity_id
_entity_poly.type
_entity_poly.pdbx_seq_one_letter_code
_entity_poly.pdbx_strand_id
1 'polypeptide(L)'
;MKSRTCFAVVVLLLCPLAGFAQRRPHGKRFKPESIHVFPANLVTVRSDSPLYQVQIMVRTGSADDPAGKEGTAYLVARALIEGGFGLPRKPVTTQALAEITRPWGDAAFPTVLVDKQATTFSVTVPRSAFAEYVRRVLKPMFTQPLWLPKEMDRLRRDTLTDIQSGLRFEDEESLGLLALDNYVFSGTPLAHLARGTVQGLQAITSPDLNGFYKKYYTLGNMNVATTINDQQDLSKLIDALPAGEPLYRPANLRASVVAPGRHVLIITQPNAIATGLHLGYPISLRRSDSDYWPLFVANVFLGLHRDSFGRLYQEIREARGYNYGDYSYIEYAYGRPDFLFPPPTTPRDQQYFSIWARPVGHEYAHFILKAMTAELDRFARQGMTPEEVADAKVKARALYLNYAESVSRQLGYRLDDLFYGMRDQGYLEQMLSRIDAVTAAQVNEAIKKYLQAQNLDYVVVTSEAEGEKLATDIAGDTNVHSKTPAEYHISSPIPPDKQQILDQDKQWAAYPLNIPRANIRVVKAAAMFETAAEP
;
A
#
# COMPACT_ATOMS: atom_id res chain seq x y z
N MET A 1 72.46 16.64 21.54
CA MET A 1 73.68 17.03 20.74
C MET A 1 73.24 17.36 19.33
N LYS A 2 73.57 18.63 18.94
CA LYS A 2 73.70 19.21 17.57
C LYS A 2 72.50 19.01 16.60
N SER A 3 71.52 19.92 16.47
CA SER A 3 71.54 21.18 15.68
C SER A 3 72.19 21.07 14.27
N ARG A 4 71.33 21.25 13.22
CA ARG A 4 71.74 22.00 12.01
C ARG A 4 70.52 22.52 11.24
N THR A 5 70.39 23.81 11.25
CA THR A 5 69.57 24.72 10.45
C THR A 5 70.12 24.76 9.02
N CYS A 6 69.26 24.77 7.99
CA CYS A 6 69.64 25.20 6.64
C CYS A 6 68.70 26.28 6.15
N PHE A 7 69.29 27.44 5.88
CA PHE A 7 68.71 28.60 5.19
C PHE A 7 68.54 28.32 3.69
N ALA A 8 67.45 28.69 3.09
CA ALA A 8 67.29 28.78 1.65
C ALA A 8 67.16 30.25 1.22
N VAL A 9 68.03 30.62 0.33
CA VAL A 9 68.23 31.95 -0.26
C VAL A 9 67.13 32.14 -1.35
N VAL A 10 66.47 33.32 -1.28
CA VAL A 10 65.57 33.83 -2.34
C VAL A 10 66.42 34.61 -3.34
N VAL A 11 66.42 34.16 -4.60
CA VAL A 11 66.96 34.94 -5.72
C VAL A 11 65.84 35.61 -6.50
N LEU A 12 65.75 36.92 -6.44
CA LEU A 12 64.84 37.73 -7.28
C LEU A 12 65.53 37.94 -8.64
N LEU A 13 64.89 37.41 -9.70
CA LEU A 13 65.27 37.77 -11.09
C LEU A 13 64.21 38.78 -11.62
N LEU A 14 64.65 40.00 -11.81
CA LEU A 14 63.95 41.05 -12.57
C LEU A 14 64.20 40.82 -14.07
N CYS A 15 63.15 40.66 -14.87
CA CYS A 15 63.20 40.80 -16.32
C CYS A 15 62.14 41.80 -16.81
N PRO A 16 62.45 42.59 -17.86
CA PRO A 16 61.73 43.81 -18.17
C PRO A 16 60.45 43.59 -18.99
N LEU A 17 59.48 44.46 -18.76
CA LEU A 17 58.22 44.60 -19.48
C LEU A 17 58.45 45.00 -20.95
N ALA A 18 58.04 44.07 -21.86
CA ALA A 18 57.72 44.38 -23.25
C ALA A 18 56.23 44.31 -23.43
N GLY A 19 55.57 45.41 -23.75
CA GLY A 19 54.16 45.52 -23.92
C GLY A 19 53.67 44.81 -25.21
N PHE A 20 52.77 43.84 -25.04
CA PHE A 20 51.88 43.33 -26.11
C PHE A 20 50.45 43.68 -25.73
N ALA A 21 49.86 44.65 -26.44
CA ALA A 21 48.43 44.92 -26.34
C ALA A 21 47.64 43.75 -27.02
N GLN A 22 47.23 42.78 -26.24
CA GLN A 22 46.26 41.79 -26.69
C GLN A 22 44.83 42.32 -26.54
N ARG A 23 44.15 42.49 -27.70
CA ARG A 23 42.69 42.73 -27.77
C ARG A 23 41.97 41.62 -27.00
N ARG A 24 41.28 41.97 -25.91
CA ARG A 24 40.37 41.08 -25.19
C ARG A 24 39.20 40.74 -26.13
N PRO A 25 38.87 39.44 -26.36
CA PRO A 25 37.61 39.09 -26.99
C PRO A 25 36.46 39.48 -26.06
N HIS A 26 35.40 40.07 -26.63
CA HIS A 26 34.18 40.37 -25.90
C HIS A 26 33.60 39.05 -25.36
N GLY A 27 33.88 38.76 -24.12
CA GLY A 27 33.24 37.67 -23.39
C GLY A 27 31.73 37.95 -23.27
N LYS A 28 30.92 37.12 -23.87
CA LYS A 28 29.49 37.07 -23.56
C LYS A 28 29.37 37.00 -22.06
N ARG A 29 28.73 37.99 -21.44
CA ARG A 29 28.35 37.94 -20.03
C ARG A 29 27.47 36.72 -19.87
N PHE A 30 27.98 35.69 -19.20
CA PHE A 30 27.16 34.62 -18.66
C PHE A 30 26.14 35.29 -17.74
N LYS A 31 24.89 35.34 -18.13
CA LYS A 31 23.79 35.52 -17.18
C LYS A 31 23.83 34.28 -16.30
N PRO A 32 23.92 34.40 -14.97
CA PRO A 32 23.73 33.24 -14.13
C PRO A 32 22.35 32.67 -14.46
N GLU A 33 22.31 31.43 -14.94
CA GLU A 33 21.05 30.69 -15.05
C GLU A 33 20.41 30.76 -13.67
N SER A 34 19.15 31.17 -13.63
CA SER A 34 18.37 31.18 -12.40
C SER A 34 18.40 29.77 -11.82
N ILE A 35 19.02 29.61 -10.66
CA ILE A 35 18.98 28.32 -9.93
C ILE A 35 17.54 28.14 -9.50
N HIS A 36 16.79 27.31 -10.23
CA HIS A 36 15.46 26.90 -9.82
C HIS A 36 15.61 25.94 -8.63
N VAL A 37 15.30 26.43 -7.44
CA VAL A 37 15.19 25.59 -6.25
C VAL A 37 13.86 24.85 -6.35
N PHE A 38 13.91 23.55 -6.67
CA PHE A 38 12.71 22.73 -6.66
C PHE A 38 12.21 22.49 -5.23
N PRO A 39 10.88 22.32 -5.06
CA PRO A 39 10.31 21.95 -3.78
C PRO A 39 11.00 20.71 -3.21
N ALA A 40 11.12 20.66 -1.90
CA ALA A 40 11.74 19.54 -1.19
C ALA A 40 11.09 18.17 -1.48
N ASN A 41 9.92 18.14 -2.10
CA ASN A 41 9.08 16.95 -2.34
C ASN A 41 9.19 16.43 -3.78
N LEU A 42 10.27 16.72 -4.50
CA LEU A 42 10.53 16.20 -5.85
C LEU A 42 11.71 15.24 -5.84
N VAL A 43 11.55 14.09 -6.48
CA VAL A 43 12.64 13.16 -6.79
C VAL A 43 12.62 12.78 -8.26
N THR A 44 13.82 12.53 -8.82
CA THR A 44 13.96 12.07 -10.21
C THR A 44 14.62 10.70 -10.25
N VAL A 45 14.14 9.83 -11.14
CA VAL A 45 14.75 8.53 -11.45
C VAL A 45 15.29 8.61 -12.87
N ARG A 46 16.55 8.21 -13.05
CA ARG A 46 17.19 8.24 -14.38
C ARG A 46 16.50 7.25 -15.32
N SER A 47 16.22 7.69 -16.54
CA SER A 47 15.68 6.86 -17.60
C SER A 47 16.16 7.36 -18.96
N ASP A 48 16.57 6.45 -19.83
CA ASP A 48 16.96 6.74 -21.22
C ASP A 48 15.77 6.56 -22.19
N SER A 49 14.58 6.26 -21.67
CA SER A 49 13.34 6.13 -22.46
C SER A 49 13.00 7.45 -23.17
N PRO A 50 12.45 7.40 -24.41
CA PRO A 50 11.89 8.58 -25.08
C PRO A 50 10.60 9.10 -24.41
N LEU A 51 10.13 8.44 -23.35
CA LEU A 51 8.94 8.79 -22.59
C LEU A 51 9.32 9.39 -21.24
N TYR A 52 8.59 10.41 -20.82
CA TYR A 52 8.56 10.86 -19.44
C TYR A 52 7.48 10.12 -18.66
N GLN A 53 7.82 9.61 -17.51
CA GLN A 53 6.89 9.09 -16.52
C GLN A 53 6.80 10.08 -15.37
N VAL A 54 5.58 10.42 -14.97
CA VAL A 54 5.30 11.35 -13.88
C VAL A 54 4.29 10.70 -12.93
N GLN A 55 4.64 10.67 -11.66
CA GLN A 55 3.73 10.27 -10.59
C GLN A 55 3.65 11.42 -9.57
N ILE A 56 2.42 11.80 -9.22
CA ILE A 56 2.13 12.89 -8.29
C ILE A 56 1.27 12.32 -7.17
N MET A 57 1.82 12.25 -5.97
CA MET A 57 1.11 11.81 -4.78
C MET A 57 0.65 13.03 -3.99
N VAL A 58 -0.65 13.18 -3.82
CA VAL A 58 -1.24 14.09 -2.83
C VAL A 58 -1.29 13.35 -1.51
N ARG A 59 -0.74 13.95 -0.45
CA ARG A 59 -0.72 13.36 0.90
C ARG A 59 -2.10 13.50 1.56
N THR A 60 -3.08 12.86 0.95
CA THR A 60 -4.47 12.78 1.41
C THR A 60 -5.12 11.54 0.80
N GLY A 61 -6.07 10.98 1.48
CA GLY A 61 -6.85 9.83 1.04
C GLY A 61 -8.16 9.72 1.81
N SER A 62 -8.75 8.53 1.81
CA SER A 62 -10.07 8.35 2.43
C SER A 62 -10.08 8.59 3.94
N ALA A 63 -8.95 8.44 4.64
CA ALA A 63 -8.87 8.79 6.06
C ALA A 63 -9.07 10.28 6.37
N ASP A 64 -9.04 11.14 5.36
CA ASP A 64 -9.32 12.57 5.47
C ASP A 64 -10.78 12.92 5.09
N ASP A 65 -11.59 11.95 4.74
CA ASP A 65 -13.01 12.16 4.39
C ASP A 65 -13.76 12.78 5.58
N PRO A 66 -14.62 13.77 5.35
CA PRO A 66 -15.48 14.27 6.40
C PRO A 66 -16.43 13.17 6.89
N ALA A 67 -16.67 13.11 8.20
CA ALA A 67 -17.58 12.14 8.79
C ALA A 67 -18.98 12.21 8.16
N GLY A 68 -19.53 11.05 7.78
CA GLY A 68 -20.79 10.93 7.05
C GLY A 68 -20.72 11.31 5.57
N LYS A 69 -19.50 11.53 5.04
CA LYS A 69 -19.22 11.83 3.63
C LYS A 69 -18.03 11.01 3.13
N GLU A 70 -17.95 9.77 3.58
CA GLU A 70 -16.93 8.83 3.18
C GLU A 70 -17.01 8.56 1.67
N GLY A 71 -15.89 8.78 0.97
CA GLY A 71 -15.78 8.76 -0.49
C GLY A 71 -15.50 10.14 -1.11
N THR A 72 -15.41 11.20 -0.30
CA THR A 72 -15.08 12.55 -0.79
C THR A 72 -13.71 12.57 -1.48
N ALA A 73 -12.67 12.01 -0.86
CA ALA A 73 -11.33 11.93 -1.44
C ALA A 73 -11.34 11.19 -2.79
N TYR A 74 -12.05 10.08 -2.86
CA TYR A 74 -12.17 9.27 -4.08
C TYR A 74 -12.88 10.02 -5.21
N LEU A 75 -14.03 10.65 -4.92
CA LEU A 75 -14.76 11.41 -5.92
C LEU A 75 -13.98 12.64 -6.39
N VAL A 76 -13.28 13.36 -5.49
CA VAL A 76 -12.41 14.49 -5.88
C VAL A 76 -11.31 14.03 -6.83
N ALA A 77 -10.61 12.96 -6.49
CA ALA A 77 -9.51 12.43 -7.30
C ALA A 77 -9.98 11.99 -8.69
N ARG A 78 -11.08 11.22 -8.76
CA ARG A 78 -11.70 10.80 -10.02
C ARG A 78 -12.20 12.00 -10.83
N ALA A 79 -12.82 12.97 -10.17
CA ALA A 79 -13.40 14.12 -10.84
C ALA A 79 -12.36 15.10 -11.41
N LEU A 80 -11.14 15.14 -10.92
CA LEU A 80 -10.05 15.89 -11.57
C LEU A 80 -9.78 15.38 -12.98
N ILE A 81 -9.94 14.08 -13.22
CA ILE A 81 -9.76 13.46 -14.54
C ILE A 81 -11.09 13.46 -15.33
N GLU A 82 -12.19 13.06 -14.67
CA GLU A 82 -13.45 12.70 -15.32
C GLU A 82 -14.59 13.69 -15.08
N GLY A 83 -14.46 14.61 -14.12
CA GLY A 83 -15.49 15.58 -13.73
C GLY A 83 -15.53 16.84 -14.60
N GLY A 84 -14.64 16.92 -15.61
CA GLY A 84 -14.47 18.07 -16.48
C GLY A 84 -13.57 19.15 -15.89
N PHE A 85 -12.72 19.74 -16.74
CA PHE A 85 -11.80 20.81 -16.33
C PHE A 85 -11.57 21.84 -17.46
N GLY A 86 -10.88 22.93 -17.12
CA GLY A 86 -10.55 24.02 -18.06
C GLY A 86 -11.62 25.11 -18.13
N LEU A 87 -11.96 25.59 -19.30
CA LEU A 87 -12.89 26.70 -19.46
C LEU A 87 -14.36 26.23 -19.38
N PRO A 88 -15.23 26.87 -18.57
CA PRO A 88 -16.62 26.46 -18.42
C PRO A 88 -17.43 26.43 -19.74
N ARG A 89 -17.09 27.33 -20.68
CA ARG A 89 -17.75 27.38 -22.01
C ARG A 89 -17.27 26.29 -22.97
N LYS A 90 -16.10 25.69 -22.71
CA LYS A 90 -15.51 24.63 -23.52
C LYS A 90 -14.75 23.66 -22.60
N PRO A 91 -15.47 22.89 -21.79
CA PRO A 91 -14.84 22.00 -20.85
C PRO A 91 -14.13 20.84 -21.55
N VAL A 92 -13.04 20.38 -20.97
CA VAL A 92 -12.42 19.10 -21.33
C VAL A 92 -13.16 18.02 -20.53
N THR A 93 -14.04 17.31 -21.20
CA THR A 93 -14.75 16.14 -20.66
C THR A 93 -13.86 14.89 -20.77
N THR A 94 -14.27 13.77 -20.17
CA THR A 94 -13.56 12.48 -20.29
C THR A 94 -13.33 12.08 -21.75
N GLN A 95 -14.35 12.23 -22.62
CA GLN A 95 -14.24 11.95 -24.04
C GLN A 95 -13.24 12.89 -24.72
N ALA A 96 -13.33 14.21 -24.46
CA ALA A 96 -12.40 15.18 -25.03
C ALA A 96 -10.97 14.92 -24.56
N LEU A 97 -10.78 14.51 -23.30
CA LEU A 97 -9.48 14.13 -22.76
C LEU A 97 -8.91 12.92 -23.50
N ALA A 98 -9.71 11.88 -23.72
CA ALA A 98 -9.29 10.70 -24.50
C ALA A 98 -8.88 11.08 -25.93
N GLU A 99 -9.60 11.98 -26.59
CA GLU A 99 -9.25 12.49 -27.92
C GLU A 99 -7.93 13.30 -27.91
N ILE A 100 -7.73 14.13 -26.87
CA ILE A 100 -6.51 14.92 -26.70
C ILE A 100 -5.28 14.03 -26.49
N THR A 101 -5.42 12.97 -25.71
CA THR A 101 -4.28 12.10 -25.31
C THR A 101 -3.98 11.00 -26.33
N ARG A 102 -4.97 10.61 -27.16
CA ARG A 102 -4.82 9.54 -28.17
C ARG A 102 -3.54 9.61 -29.02
N PRO A 103 -3.11 10.78 -29.54
CA PRO A 103 -1.88 10.86 -30.34
C PRO A 103 -0.60 10.51 -29.56
N TRP A 104 -0.66 10.50 -28.22
CA TRP A 104 0.48 10.26 -27.34
C TRP A 104 0.48 8.86 -26.72
N GLY A 105 -0.51 8.04 -27.06
CA GLY A 105 -0.70 6.67 -26.57
C GLY A 105 -1.57 6.58 -25.32
N ASP A 106 -2.04 5.37 -25.01
CA ASP A 106 -3.00 5.11 -23.93
C ASP A 106 -2.47 5.52 -22.54
N ALA A 107 -1.16 5.36 -22.31
CA ALA A 107 -0.52 5.73 -21.06
C ALA A 107 -0.44 7.27 -20.83
N ALA A 108 -0.78 8.08 -21.82
CA ALA A 108 -0.93 9.54 -21.68
C ALA A 108 -2.30 9.94 -21.11
N PHE A 109 -3.28 9.03 -21.07
CA PHE A 109 -4.50 9.24 -20.30
C PHE A 109 -4.18 9.12 -18.81
N PRO A 110 -4.44 10.15 -17.97
CA PRO A 110 -4.10 10.11 -16.57
C PRO A 110 -4.85 9.01 -15.84
N THR A 111 -4.17 8.34 -14.92
CA THR A 111 -4.79 7.38 -13.98
C THR A 111 -4.65 7.89 -12.56
N VAL A 112 -5.54 7.47 -11.67
CA VAL A 112 -5.48 7.80 -10.25
C VAL A 112 -5.75 6.58 -9.37
N LEU A 113 -4.93 6.43 -8.34
CA LEU A 113 -5.11 5.48 -7.26
C LEU A 113 -5.37 6.26 -5.96
N VAL A 114 -6.47 5.95 -5.30
CA VAL A 114 -6.80 6.50 -3.98
C VAL A 114 -6.69 5.38 -2.95
N ASP A 115 -5.87 5.61 -1.93
CA ASP A 115 -5.77 4.77 -0.74
C ASP A 115 -6.19 5.55 0.52
N LYS A 116 -6.01 4.99 1.70
CA LYS A 116 -6.41 5.61 2.97
C LYS A 116 -5.71 6.95 3.23
N GLN A 117 -4.42 7.09 2.91
CA GLN A 117 -3.62 8.26 3.28
C GLN A 117 -2.89 8.91 2.10
N ALA A 118 -3.02 8.35 0.92
CA ALA A 118 -2.36 8.84 -0.30
C ALA A 118 -3.29 8.75 -1.51
N THR A 119 -3.19 9.75 -2.39
CA THR A 119 -3.84 9.76 -3.70
C THR A 119 -2.77 9.99 -4.76
N THR A 120 -2.54 9.02 -5.64
CA THR A 120 -1.44 9.07 -6.62
C THR A 120 -1.96 9.12 -8.04
N PHE A 121 -1.61 10.19 -8.75
CA PHE A 121 -1.86 10.36 -10.19
C PHE A 121 -0.64 9.89 -10.97
N SER A 122 -0.85 9.16 -12.06
CA SER A 122 0.22 8.63 -12.90
C SER A 122 -0.06 8.90 -14.38
N VAL A 123 1.01 9.24 -15.11
CA VAL A 123 0.96 9.47 -16.56
C VAL A 123 2.32 9.16 -17.21
N THR A 124 2.26 8.69 -18.46
CA THR A 124 3.45 8.48 -19.29
C THR A 124 3.26 9.20 -20.62
N VAL A 125 4.19 10.09 -20.99
CA VAL A 125 4.04 10.99 -22.16
C VAL A 125 5.35 11.03 -22.95
N PRO A 126 5.30 11.07 -24.30
CA PRO A 126 6.50 11.32 -25.10
C PRO A 126 7.18 12.63 -24.70
N ARG A 127 8.51 12.62 -24.57
CA ARG A 127 9.29 13.83 -24.20
C ARG A 127 8.99 15.00 -25.14
N SER A 128 8.86 14.74 -26.43
CA SER A 128 8.54 15.76 -27.47
C SER A 128 7.16 16.39 -27.31
N ALA A 129 6.20 15.70 -26.65
CA ALA A 129 4.84 16.16 -26.45
C ALA A 129 4.62 16.77 -25.05
N PHE A 130 5.60 16.68 -24.15
CA PHE A 130 5.42 17.00 -22.73
C PHE A 130 4.94 18.44 -22.48
N ALA A 131 5.54 19.43 -23.13
CA ALA A 131 5.13 20.82 -22.96
C ALA A 131 3.67 21.06 -23.41
N GLU A 132 3.23 20.40 -24.49
CA GLU A 132 1.85 20.47 -24.94
C GLU A 132 0.91 19.75 -23.98
N TYR A 133 1.31 18.58 -23.48
CA TYR A 133 0.57 17.82 -22.49
C TYR A 133 0.33 18.63 -21.21
N VAL A 134 1.39 19.25 -20.67
CA VAL A 134 1.27 20.12 -19.49
C VAL A 134 0.26 21.24 -19.75
N ARG A 135 0.34 21.91 -20.87
CA ARG A 135 -0.54 23.04 -21.21
C ARG A 135 -2.00 22.63 -21.42
N ARG A 136 -2.25 21.50 -22.09
CA ARG A 136 -3.60 21.06 -22.50
C ARG A 136 -4.29 20.18 -21.46
N VAL A 137 -3.53 19.42 -20.68
CA VAL A 137 -4.06 18.42 -19.77
C VAL A 137 -3.67 18.70 -18.33
N LEU A 138 -2.39 18.59 -18.00
CA LEU A 138 -1.96 18.54 -16.58
C LEU A 138 -2.33 19.81 -15.82
N LYS A 139 -1.94 20.98 -16.34
CA LYS A 139 -2.21 22.26 -15.69
C LYS A 139 -3.71 22.55 -15.53
N PRO A 140 -4.55 22.51 -16.57
CA PRO A 140 -5.97 22.78 -16.38
C PRO A 140 -6.67 21.70 -15.55
N MET A 141 -6.26 20.44 -15.60
CA MET A 141 -6.78 19.36 -14.74
C MET A 141 -6.57 19.66 -13.26
N PHE A 142 -5.37 20.07 -12.87
CA PHE A 142 -5.05 20.34 -11.47
C PHE A 142 -5.47 21.75 -11.00
N THR A 143 -5.62 22.75 -11.89
CA THR A 143 -5.87 24.14 -11.46
C THR A 143 -7.25 24.69 -11.82
N GLN A 144 -8.00 24.00 -12.67
CA GLN A 144 -9.29 24.47 -13.21
C GLN A 144 -10.35 23.35 -13.22
N PRO A 145 -10.58 22.61 -12.12
CA PRO A 145 -11.64 21.61 -12.07
C PRO A 145 -13.01 22.30 -12.12
N LEU A 146 -13.96 21.70 -12.84
CA LEU A 146 -15.28 22.29 -13.06
C LEU A 146 -16.41 21.59 -12.29
N TRP A 147 -16.19 20.37 -11.82
CA TRP A 147 -17.20 19.57 -11.11
C TRP A 147 -18.54 19.57 -11.85
N LEU A 148 -18.53 19.24 -13.16
CA LEU A 148 -19.74 19.27 -13.99
C LEU A 148 -20.82 18.36 -13.40
N PRO A 149 -22.03 18.88 -13.09
CA PRO A 149 -23.05 18.12 -12.34
C PRO A 149 -23.36 16.75 -12.96
N LYS A 150 -23.51 16.69 -14.29
CA LYS A 150 -23.76 15.44 -15.03
C LYS A 150 -22.66 14.41 -14.81
N GLU A 151 -21.39 14.83 -14.83
CA GLU A 151 -20.24 13.94 -14.63
C GLU A 151 -20.13 13.51 -13.15
N MET A 152 -20.40 14.43 -12.23
CA MET A 152 -20.43 14.10 -10.80
C MET A 152 -21.51 13.08 -10.46
N ASP A 153 -22.71 13.24 -11.05
CA ASP A 153 -23.79 12.27 -10.89
C ASP A 153 -23.44 10.91 -11.51
N ARG A 154 -22.76 10.92 -12.66
CA ARG A 154 -22.24 9.68 -13.26
C ARG A 154 -21.22 9.00 -12.35
N LEU A 155 -20.19 9.69 -11.92
CA LEU A 155 -19.13 9.15 -11.05
C LEU A 155 -19.70 8.59 -9.75
N ARG A 156 -20.67 9.29 -9.13
CA ARG A 156 -21.36 8.80 -7.93
C ARG A 156 -22.11 7.50 -8.21
N ARG A 157 -22.94 7.46 -9.28
CA ARG A 157 -23.69 6.24 -9.63
C ARG A 157 -22.76 5.08 -9.94
N ASP A 158 -21.70 5.31 -10.72
CA ASP A 158 -20.72 4.28 -11.08
C ASP A 158 -20.05 3.72 -9.81
N THR A 159 -19.67 4.59 -8.86
CA THR A 159 -19.05 4.18 -7.58
C THR A 159 -20.04 3.41 -6.70
N LEU A 160 -21.29 3.86 -6.61
CA LEU A 160 -22.34 3.13 -5.87
C LEU A 160 -22.61 1.76 -6.48
N THR A 161 -22.68 1.66 -7.81
CA THR A 161 -22.86 0.39 -8.51
C THR A 161 -21.68 -0.55 -8.27
N ASP A 162 -20.46 -0.01 -8.32
CA ASP A 162 -19.25 -0.78 -8.04
C ASP A 162 -19.23 -1.34 -6.61
N ILE A 163 -19.65 -0.59 -5.61
CA ILE A 163 -19.78 -1.08 -4.23
C ILE A 163 -20.92 -2.11 -4.12
N GLN A 164 -22.12 -1.76 -4.59
CA GLN A 164 -23.33 -2.52 -4.32
C GLN A 164 -23.46 -3.79 -5.17
N SER A 165 -22.97 -3.76 -6.41
CA SER A 165 -23.08 -4.87 -7.36
C SER A 165 -21.75 -5.50 -7.75
N GLY A 166 -20.64 -4.87 -7.43
CA GLY A 166 -19.27 -5.37 -7.61
C GLY A 166 -18.72 -5.90 -6.29
N LEU A 167 -18.13 -5.03 -5.47
CA LEU A 167 -17.35 -5.41 -4.29
C LEU A 167 -18.08 -6.35 -3.30
N ARG A 168 -19.38 -6.16 -3.10
CA ARG A 168 -20.19 -7.02 -2.21
C ARG A 168 -20.31 -8.45 -2.69
N PHE A 169 -20.06 -8.68 -3.97
CA PHE A 169 -20.18 -10.00 -4.62
C PHE A 169 -18.86 -10.45 -5.26
N GLU A 170 -17.75 -9.84 -4.88
CA GLU A 170 -16.40 -10.35 -5.16
C GLU A 170 -16.26 -11.75 -4.55
N ASP A 171 -15.24 -12.49 -4.98
CA ASP A 171 -14.91 -13.78 -4.39
C ASP A 171 -14.61 -13.69 -2.89
N GLU A 172 -14.62 -14.83 -2.21
CA GLU A 172 -14.46 -14.92 -0.76
C GLU A 172 -13.11 -14.36 -0.27
N GLU A 173 -12.08 -14.45 -1.12
CA GLU A 173 -10.74 -13.92 -0.84
C GLU A 173 -10.74 -12.38 -0.93
N SER A 174 -11.22 -11.84 -2.05
CA SER A 174 -11.21 -10.40 -2.35
C SER A 174 -12.10 -9.61 -1.40
N LEU A 175 -13.33 -10.07 -1.16
CA LEU A 175 -14.24 -9.42 -0.21
C LEU A 175 -13.69 -9.47 1.22
N GLY A 176 -13.10 -10.60 1.62
CA GLY A 176 -12.53 -10.77 2.95
C GLY A 176 -11.36 -9.84 3.23
N LEU A 177 -10.46 -9.65 2.25
CA LEU A 177 -9.34 -8.70 2.36
C LEU A 177 -9.81 -7.26 2.50
N LEU A 178 -10.79 -6.84 1.69
CA LEU A 178 -11.38 -5.48 1.78
C LEU A 178 -12.06 -5.26 3.12
N ALA A 179 -12.81 -6.25 3.58
CA ALA A 179 -13.50 -6.15 4.86
C ALA A 179 -12.52 -6.12 6.04
N LEU A 180 -11.45 -6.94 6.01
CA LEU A 180 -10.42 -6.92 7.05
C LEU A 180 -9.71 -5.56 7.13
N ASP A 181 -9.33 -4.96 5.98
CA ASP A 181 -8.68 -3.63 5.93
C ASP A 181 -9.52 -2.52 6.57
N ASN A 182 -10.84 -2.67 6.62
CA ASN A 182 -11.73 -1.75 7.29
C ASN A 182 -12.00 -2.15 8.75
N TYR A 183 -12.17 -3.45 9.00
CA TYR A 183 -12.58 -3.98 10.30
C TYR A 183 -11.50 -3.81 11.37
N VAL A 184 -10.23 -4.05 11.05
CA VAL A 184 -9.09 -3.85 11.98
C VAL A 184 -8.93 -2.39 12.43
N PHE A 185 -9.53 -1.45 11.71
CA PHE A 185 -9.50 -0.03 12.03
C PHE A 185 -10.85 0.51 12.51
N SER A 186 -11.78 -0.36 12.91
CA SER A 186 -13.10 0.02 13.36
C SER A 186 -13.09 1.19 14.34
N GLY A 187 -14.02 2.14 14.19
CA GLY A 187 -14.10 3.34 15.00
C GLY A 187 -13.02 4.40 14.73
N THR A 188 -12.21 4.24 13.70
CA THR A 188 -11.21 5.23 13.27
C THR A 188 -11.52 5.78 11.87
N PRO A 189 -10.88 6.88 11.44
CA PRO A 189 -11.02 7.38 10.06
C PRO A 189 -10.55 6.41 8.97
N LEU A 190 -9.83 5.34 9.34
CA LEU A 190 -9.38 4.31 8.41
C LEU A 190 -10.43 3.20 8.17
N ALA A 191 -11.56 3.23 8.87
CA ALA A 191 -12.53 2.12 8.94
C ALA A 191 -13.50 2.01 7.76
N HIS A 192 -13.22 2.61 6.61
CA HIS A 192 -14.08 2.53 5.43
C HIS A 192 -13.27 2.34 4.14
N LEU A 193 -13.92 1.90 3.08
CA LEU A 193 -13.30 1.74 1.76
C LEU A 193 -12.68 3.06 1.28
N ALA A 194 -11.58 3.00 0.56
CA ALA A 194 -11.03 4.17 -0.11
C ALA A 194 -12.03 4.80 -1.10
N ARG A 195 -12.96 4.01 -1.65
CA ARG A 195 -14.07 4.47 -2.51
C ARG A 195 -15.22 5.11 -1.74
N GLY A 196 -15.22 5.01 -0.41
CA GLY A 196 -16.26 5.53 0.47
C GLY A 196 -17.28 4.48 0.90
N THR A 197 -18.38 4.96 1.44
CA THR A 197 -19.54 4.17 1.87
C THR A 197 -20.77 4.54 1.04
N VAL A 198 -21.77 3.67 1.02
CA VAL A 198 -23.02 3.95 0.28
C VAL A 198 -23.67 5.24 0.79
N GLN A 199 -23.83 5.37 2.12
CA GLN A 199 -24.44 6.56 2.72
C GLN A 199 -23.57 7.81 2.55
N GLY A 200 -22.26 7.71 2.73
CA GLY A 200 -21.32 8.79 2.52
C GLY A 200 -21.38 9.35 1.10
N LEU A 201 -21.32 8.47 0.08
CA LEU A 201 -21.41 8.86 -1.33
C LEU A 201 -22.72 9.57 -1.67
N GLN A 202 -23.84 9.17 -1.07
CA GLN A 202 -25.14 9.82 -1.25
C GLN A 202 -25.20 11.21 -0.62
N ALA A 203 -24.48 11.44 0.48
CA ALA A 203 -24.46 12.69 1.22
C ALA A 203 -23.50 13.75 0.66
N ILE A 204 -22.52 13.37 -0.19
CA ILE A 204 -21.52 14.29 -0.74
C ILE A 204 -22.16 15.30 -1.70
N THR A 205 -21.82 16.59 -1.53
CA THR A 205 -22.26 17.70 -2.38
C THR A 205 -21.09 18.34 -3.13
N SER A 206 -21.37 19.16 -4.17
CA SER A 206 -20.31 19.87 -4.89
C SER A 206 -19.50 20.84 -4.01
N PRO A 207 -20.09 21.57 -3.02
CA PRO A 207 -19.31 22.32 -2.04
C PRO A 207 -18.32 21.48 -1.24
N ASP A 208 -18.67 20.24 -0.86
CA ASP A 208 -17.79 19.33 -0.12
C ASP A 208 -16.57 18.97 -0.97
N LEU A 209 -16.77 18.61 -2.24
CA LEU A 209 -15.69 18.29 -3.18
C LEU A 209 -14.74 19.48 -3.35
N ASN A 210 -15.30 20.66 -3.58
CA ASN A 210 -14.50 21.88 -3.76
C ASN A 210 -13.74 22.26 -2.47
N GLY A 211 -14.37 22.10 -1.30
CA GLY A 211 -13.73 22.32 -0.01
C GLY A 211 -12.56 21.36 0.22
N PHE A 212 -12.75 20.07 -0.04
CA PHE A 212 -11.72 19.05 0.07
C PHE A 212 -10.55 19.31 -0.90
N TYR A 213 -10.86 19.57 -2.17
CA TYR A 213 -9.87 19.92 -3.18
C TYR A 213 -9.01 21.12 -2.74
N LYS A 214 -9.62 22.25 -2.38
CA LYS A 214 -8.92 23.46 -1.96
C LYS A 214 -8.03 23.25 -0.73
N LYS A 215 -8.47 22.38 0.19
CA LYS A 215 -7.71 22.08 1.41
C LYS A 215 -6.49 21.23 1.15
N TYR A 216 -6.61 20.18 0.34
CA TYR A 216 -5.58 19.14 0.25
C TYR A 216 -4.74 19.18 -1.02
N TYR A 217 -5.26 19.70 -2.14
CA TYR A 217 -4.57 19.66 -3.44
C TYR A 217 -3.71 20.90 -3.64
N THR A 218 -2.65 21.01 -2.86
CA THR A 218 -1.65 22.09 -2.93
C THR A 218 -0.26 21.50 -3.11
N LEU A 219 0.63 22.22 -3.80
CA LEU A 219 1.99 21.78 -4.07
C LEU A 219 2.75 21.40 -2.78
N GLY A 220 2.54 22.15 -1.70
CA GLY A 220 3.16 21.85 -0.40
C GLY A 220 2.68 20.53 0.23
N ASN A 221 1.53 19.99 -0.22
CA ASN A 221 0.99 18.70 0.20
C ASN A 221 1.20 17.58 -0.84
N MET A 222 2.02 17.82 -1.87
CA MET A 222 2.30 16.86 -2.93
C MET A 222 3.74 16.37 -2.88
N ASN A 223 3.92 15.09 -3.17
CA ASN A 223 5.19 14.46 -3.50
C ASN A 223 5.20 14.16 -5.00
N VAL A 224 6.31 14.42 -5.68
CA VAL A 224 6.44 14.19 -7.12
C VAL A 224 7.62 13.27 -7.39
N ALA A 225 7.41 12.20 -8.14
CA ALA A 225 8.47 11.35 -8.67
C ALA A 225 8.37 11.31 -10.19
N THR A 226 9.49 11.49 -10.89
CA THR A 226 9.48 11.57 -12.35
C THR A 226 10.80 11.11 -12.97
N THR A 227 10.76 10.80 -14.28
CA THR A 227 11.95 10.56 -15.10
C THR A 227 12.42 11.80 -15.85
N ILE A 228 11.79 12.97 -15.63
CA ILE A 228 12.20 14.23 -16.25
C ILE A 228 13.55 14.64 -15.69
N ASN A 229 14.52 14.83 -16.58
CA ASN A 229 15.87 15.30 -16.24
C ASN A 229 16.21 16.68 -16.86
N ASP A 230 15.32 17.22 -17.68
CA ASP A 230 15.42 18.57 -18.24
C ASP A 230 14.84 19.60 -17.27
N GLN A 231 15.64 20.63 -16.96
CA GLN A 231 15.28 21.66 -15.99
C GLN A 231 14.04 22.48 -16.40
N GLN A 232 13.87 22.75 -17.69
CA GLN A 232 12.72 23.53 -18.18
C GLN A 232 11.44 22.72 -18.08
N ASP A 233 11.50 21.42 -18.39
CA ASP A 233 10.35 20.54 -18.29
C ASP A 233 9.98 20.25 -16.83
N LEU A 234 10.96 20.15 -15.92
CA LEU A 234 10.70 20.11 -14.48
C LEU A 234 9.99 21.39 -13.99
N SER A 235 10.45 22.57 -14.43
CA SER A 235 9.74 23.82 -14.10
C SER A 235 8.31 23.81 -14.60
N LYS A 236 8.06 23.39 -15.86
CA LYS A 236 6.71 23.31 -16.41
C LYS A 236 5.82 22.36 -15.61
N LEU A 237 6.37 21.21 -15.14
CA LEU A 237 5.67 20.27 -14.29
C LEU A 237 5.22 20.93 -12.98
N ILE A 238 6.14 21.57 -12.29
CA ILE A 238 5.87 22.22 -10.99
C ILE A 238 4.87 23.37 -11.15
N ASP A 239 5.03 24.23 -12.18
CA ASP A 239 4.15 25.36 -12.48
C ASP A 239 2.75 24.92 -12.92
N ALA A 240 2.54 23.64 -13.20
CA ALA A 240 1.25 23.06 -13.51
C ALA A 240 0.43 22.68 -12.26
N LEU A 241 1.08 22.58 -11.10
CA LEU A 241 0.44 22.15 -9.86
C LEU A 241 -0.10 23.35 -9.06
N PRO A 242 -1.19 23.21 -8.30
CA PRO A 242 -1.76 24.30 -7.51
C PRO A 242 -0.76 24.78 -6.45
N ALA A 243 -0.45 26.06 -6.44
CA ALA A 243 0.37 26.67 -5.39
C ALA A 243 -0.29 26.52 -4.01
N GLY A 244 0.51 26.45 -2.96
CA GLY A 244 0.03 26.42 -1.58
C GLY A 244 1.06 25.83 -0.63
N GLU A 245 0.89 26.15 0.65
CA GLU A 245 1.79 25.76 1.72
C GLU A 245 1.62 24.27 2.12
N PRO A 246 2.64 23.69 2.76
CA PRO A 246 2.52 22.37 3.36
C PRO A 246 1.38 22.34 4.40
N LEU A 247 0.56 21.30 4.34
CA LEU A 247 -0.39 21.05 5.42
C LEU A 247 0.35 20.52 6.64
N TYR A 248 0.14 21.18 7.78
CA TYR A 248 0.55 20.60 9.05
C TYR A 248 -0.33 19.37 9.33
N ARG A 249 0.27 18.20 9.28
CA ARG A 249 -0.35 16.97 9.78
C ARG A 249 0.27 16.67 11.14
N PRO A 250 -0.54 16.60 12.22
CA PRO A 250 -0.02 16.09 13.46
C PRO A 250 0.51 14.68 13.20
N ALA A 251 1.71 14.37 13.72
CA ALA A 251 2.35 13.06 13.61
C ALA A 251 1.51 11.91 14.23
N ASN A 252 0.43 12.23 14.89
CA ASN A 252 -0.48 11.35 15.58
C ASN A 252 -1.87 11.36 14.88
N LEU A 253 -1.98 10.69 13.72
CA LEU A 253 -3.18 9.89 13.56
C LEU A 253 -3.16 8.94 14.76
N ARG A 254 -4.19 9.00 15.62
CA ARG A 254 -4.26 8.17 16.83
C ARG A 254 -3.92 6.75 16.42
N ALA A 255 -2.82 6.23 16.97
CA ALA A 255 -2.45 4.85 16.76
C ALA A 255 -3.70 4.00 17.02
N SER A 256 -4.12 3.23 16.03
CA SER A 256 -5.28 2.36 16.21
C SER A 256 -4.93 1.42 17.35
N VAL A 257 -5.78 1.40 18.36
CA VAL A 257 -5.58 0.51 19.52
C VAL A 257 -6.10 -0.85 19.12
N VAL A 258 -5.28 -1.88 19.31
CA VAL A 258 -5.73 -3.27 19.13
C VAL A 258 -6.86 -3.53 20.14
N ALA A 259 -8.03 -3.91 19.65
CA ALA A 259 -9.15 -4.26 20.51
C ALA A 259 -8.79 -5.49 21.36
N PRO A 260 -9.07 -5.48 22.70
CA PRO A 260 -8.74 -6.61 23.53
C PRO A 260 -9.61 -7.82 23.21
N GLY A 261 -9.00 -9.00 23.12
CA GLY A 261 -9.67 -10.25 22.82
C GLY A 261 -9.73 -10.56 21.34
N ARG A 262 -10.58 -11.51 20.99
CA ARG A 262 -10.78 -11.98 19.61
C ARG A 262 -12.19 -11.66 19.15
N HIS A 263 -12.32 -11.10 17.94
CA HIS A 263 -13.60 -10.71 17.35
C HIS A 263 -13.72 -11.33 15.96
N VAL A 264 -14.93 -11.70 15.58
CA VAL A 264 -15.19 -12.35 14.28
C VAL A 264 -16.32 -11.62 13.55
N LEU A 265 -16.04 -11.21 12.32
CA LEU A 265 -17.04 -10.79 11.36
C LEU A 265 -17.21 -11.89 10.31
N ILE A 266 -18.35 -12.56 10.32
CA ILE A 266 -18.72 -13.54 9.29
C ILE A 266 -19.60 -12.83 8.26
N ILE A 267 -19.14 -12.76 7.02
CA ILE A 267 -19.86 -12.19 5.88
C ILE A 267 -20.45 -13.34 5.07
N THR A 268 -21.76 -13.33 4.87
CA THR A 268 -22.44 -14.38 4.12
C THR A 268 -22.83 -13.92 2.72
N GLN A 269 -22.52 -14.74 1.73
CA GLN A 269 -22.89 -14.55 0.33
C GLN A 269 -23.77 -15.71 -0.17
N PRO A 270 -24.76 -15.43 -1.05
CA PRO A 270 -25.65 -16.50 -1.54
C PRO A 270 -24.93 -17.57 -2.39
N ASN A 271 -23.86 -17.19 -3.08
CA ASN A 271 -23.17 -18.03 -4.06
C ASN A 271 -21.74 -18.44 -3.65
N ALA A 272 -21.34 -18.21 -2.40
CA ALA A 272 -20.02 -18.63 -1.94
C ALA A 272 -19.89 -20.15 -1.99
N ILE A 273 -18.88 -20.65 -2.68
CA ILE A 273 -18.62 -22.09 -2.87
C ILE A 273 -17.58 -22.63 -1.90
N ALA A 274 -16.92 -21.75 -1.19
CA ALA A 274 -15.87 -22.04 -0.23
C ALA A 274 -15.89 -20.97 0.89
N THR A 275 -14.98 -21.07 1.86
CA THR A 275 -14.83 -20.09 2.94
C THR A 275 -13.47 -19.44 2.88
N GLY A 276 -13.43 -18.12 2.67
CA GLY A 276 -12.24 -17.29 2.78
C GLY A 276 -11.98 -16.89 4.23
N LEU A 277 -10.73 -17.01 4.69
CA LEU A 277 -10.35 -16.80 6.09
C LEU A 277 -9.25 -15.74 6.20
N HIS A 278 -9.51 -14.72 6.99
CA HIS A 278 -8.61 -13.60 7.20
C HIS A 278 -8.52 -13.27 8.68
N LEU A 279 -7.34 -12.92 9.14
CA LEU A 279 -7.15 -12.38 10.49
C LEU A 279 -6.14 -11.24 10.47
N GLY A 280 -6.23 -10.32 11.44
CA GLY A 280 -5.28 -9.23 11.54
C GLY A 280 -5.50 -8.36 12.78
N TYR A 281 -4.64 -7.37 12.92
CA TYR A 281 -4.70 -6.32 13.94
C TYR A 281 -3.77 -5.17 13.58
N PRO A 282 -4.06 -3.93 14.05
CA PRO A 282 -3.20 -2.78 13.78
C PRO A 282 -1.81 -2.94 14.38
N ILE A 283 -0.78 -2.52 13.63
CA ILE A 283 0.60 -2.42 14.11
C ILE A 283 1.16 -1.03 13.83
N SER A 284 1.96 -0.51 14.78
CA SER A 284 2.66 0.76 14.61
C SER A 284 4.05 0.50 14.02
N LEU A 285 4.11 0.28 12.71
CA LEU A 285 5.36 0.03 11.99
C LEU A 285 5.34 0.77 10.65
N ARG A 286 6.42 1.51 10.36
CA ARG A 286 6.65 2.21 9.10
C ARG A 286 7.92 1.70 8.44
N ARG A 287 8.04 1.84 7.13
CA ARG A 287 9.27 1.49 6.38
C ARG A 287 10.51 2.26 6.85
N SER A 288 10.32 3.43 7.48
CA SER A 288 11.40 4.24 8.08
C SER A 288 11.88 3.74 9.45
N ASP A 289 11.14 2.85 10.11
CA ASP A 289 11.46 2.38 11.45
C ASP A 289 12.57 1.32 11.45
N SER A 290 13.39 1.30 12.50
CA SER A 290 14.52 0.35 12.64
C SER A 290 14.08 -1.11 12.64
N ASP A 291 12.87 -1.38 13.14
CA ASP A 291 12.32 -2.73 13.27
C ASP A 291 11.69 -3.26 11.97
N TYR A 292 11.56 -2.39 10.94
CA TYR A 292 10.91 -2.78 9.69
C TYR A 292 11.60 -3.96 9.02
N TRP A 293 12.92 -3.87 8.79
CA TRP A 293 13.65 -4.92 8.11
C TRP A 293 13.75 -6.23 8.90
N PRO A 294 13.96 -6.21 10.23
CA PRO A 294 13.81 -7.41 11.05
C PRO A 294 12.44 -8.08 10.92
N LEU A 295 11.34 -7.31 10.99
CA LEU A 295 10.00 -7.88 10.85
C LEU A 295 9.69 -8.30 9.40
N PHE A 296 10.25 -7.61 8.40
CA PHE A 296 10.15 -8.00 6.99
C PHE A 296 10.78 -9.38 6.76
N VAL A 297 11.97 -9.64 7.30
CA VAL A 297 12.63 -10.96 7.23
C VAL A 297 11.79 -12.03 7.93
N ALA A 298 11.24 -11.73 9.11
CA ALA A 298 10.33 -12.63 9.81
C ALA A 298 9.08 -12.97 8.97
N ASN A 299 8.48 -11.97 8.32
CA ASN A 299 7.30 -12.14 7.47
C ASN A 299 7.58 -12.98 6.22
N VAL A 300 8.76 -12.83 5.62
CA VAL A 300 9.20 -13.67 4.49
C VAL A 300 9.22 -15.15 4.89
N PHE A 301 9.66 -15.47 6.10
CA PHE A 301 9.65 -16.84 6.61
C PHE A 301 8.24 -17.30 7.01
N LEU A 302 7.44 -16.44 7.64
CA LEU A 302 6.10 -16.82 8.11
C LEU A 302 5.16 -17.11 6.94
N GLY A 303 5.06 -16.19 5.96
CA GLY A 303 4.05 -16.36 4.90
C GLY A 303 4.29 -15.45 3.69
N LEU A 304 5.43 -15.58 3.02
CA LEU A 304 5.70 -14.82 1.79
C LEU A 304 4.62 -15.06 0.74
N HIS A 305 4.09 -13.98 0.20
CA HIS A 305 3.00 -14.01 -0.77
C HIS A 305 3.29 -14.89 -1.99
N ARG A 306 2.39 -15.83 -2.25
CA ARG A 306 2.41 -16.77 -3.40
C ARG A 306 3.74 -17.50 -3.59
N ASP A 307 4.42 -17.78 -2.49
CA ASP A 307 5.70 -18.46 -2.50
C ASP A 307 5.67 -19.65 -1.54
N SER A 308 6.16 -20.78 -2.01
CA SER A 308 6.19 -22.01 -1.24
C SER A 308 7.22 -22.02 -0.10
N PHE A 309 8.07 -21.00 0.01
CA PHE A 309 9.02 -20.85 1.10
C PHE A 309 8.35 -20.56 2.44
N GLY A 310 7.18 -19.85 2.42
CA GLY A 310 6.48 -19.43 3.62
C GLY A 310 6.00 -20.61 4.48
N ARG A 311 6.20 -20.52 5.80
CA ARG A 311 5.82 -21.55 6.76
C ARG A 311 4.32 -21.88 6.73
N LEU A 312 3.45 -20.86 6.67
CA LEU A 312 2.01 -21.07 6.56
C LEU A 312 1.66 -21.88 5.30
N TYR A 313 2.27 -21.56 4.18
CA TYR A 313 2.10 -22.31 2.93
C TYR A 313 2.57 -23.76 3.08
N GLN A 314 3.74 -23.99 3.67
CA GLN A 314 4.29 -25.32 3.88
C GLN A 314 3.41 -26.18 4.78
N GLU A 315 2.91 -25.61 5.87
CA GLU A 315 2.18 -26.36 6.88
C GLU A 315 0.72 -26.60 6.45
N ILE A 316 0.01 -25.62 5.92
CA ILE A 316 -1.42 -25.73 5.62
C ILE A 316 -1.64 -26.27 4.21
N ARG A 317 -1.00 -25.67 3.21
CA ARG A 317 -1.20 -26.05 1.81
C ARG A 317 -0.35 -27.26 1.41
N GLU A 318 0.97 -27.22 1.57
CA GLU A 318 1.85 -28.23 1.01
C GLU A 318 1.75 -29.57 1.74
N ALA A 319 1.74 -29.52 3.07
CA ALA A 319 1.66 -30.73 3.88
C ALA A 319 0.27 -31.37 3.87
N ARG A 320 -0.82 -30.60 3.67
CA ARG A 320 -2.19 -31.06 3.87
C ARG A 320 -3.13 -30.87 2.67
N GLY A 321 -2.88 -29.91 1.80
CA GLY A 321 -3.67 -29.69 0.60
C GLY A 321 -5.06 -29.07 0.84
N TYR A 322 -5.29 -28.33 1.95
CA TYR A 322 -6.58 -27.74 2.26
C TYR A 322 -7.01 -26.65 1.29
N ASN A 323 -6.04 -25.88 0.77
CA ASN A 323 -6.27 -24.75 -0.13
C ASN A 323 -5.11 -24.55 -1.12
N TYR A 324 -5.05 -23.36 -1.75
CA TYR A 324 -4.02 -23.00 -2.72
C TYR A 324 -2.96 -22.04 -2.17
N GLY A 325 -2.99 -21.70 -0.87
CA GLY A 325 -1.95 -20.91 -0.24
C GLY A 325 -2.41 -20.14 0.99
N ASP A 326 -1.44 -19.84 1.84
CA ASP A 326 -1.61 -19.17 3.13
C ASP A 326 -0.46 -18.19 3.31
N TYR A 327 -0.79 -16.92 3.58
CA TYR A 327 0.18 -15.83 3.49
C TYR A 327 0.05 -14.87 4.67
N SER A 328 1.15 -14.15 4.97
CA SER A 328 1.15 -13.11 5.99
C SER A 328 1.71 -11.79 5.46
N TYR A 329 1.29 -10.67 6.06
CA TYR A 329 1.67 -9.33 5.65
C TYR A 329 1.86 -8.42 6.86
N ILE A 330 2.85 -7.52 6.76
CA ILE A 330 3.12 -6.48 7.75
C ILE A 330 2.68 -5.09 7.28
N GLU A 331 2.10 -5.03 6.10
CA GLU A 331 1.51 -3.83 5.50
C GLU A 331 0.26 -4.21 4.70
N TYR A 332 -0.56 -3.20 4.38
CA TYR A 332 -1.70 -3.35 3.48
C TYR A 332 -1.33 -4.09 2.18
N ALA A 333 -2.14 -5.03 1.79
CA ALA A 333 -1.81 -6.02 0.77
C ALA A 333 -2.88 -6.25 -0.31
N TYR A 334 -3.93 -5.44 -0.40
CA TYR A 334 -5.04 -5.71 -1.31
C TYR A 334 -4.94 -5.03 -2.68
N GLY A 335 -5.47 -5.70 -3.69
CA GLY A 335 -5.98 -5.07 -4.91
C GLY A 335 -4.96 -4.74 -5.99
N ARG A 336 -3.77 -5.35 -5.96
CA ARG A 336 -2.74 -5.12 -6.98
C ARG A 336 -2.47 -6.40 -7.76
N PRO A 337 -2.66 -6.41 -9.10
CA PRO A 337 -2.40 -7.59 -9.91
C PRO A 337 -0.92 -7.98 -10.00
N ASP A 338 -0.02 -7.05 -9.74
CA ASP A 338 1.43 -7.24 -9.77
C ASP A 338 2.02 -7.86 -8.49
N PHE A 339 1.20 -8.07 -7.45
CA PHE A 339 1.53 -8.81 -6.23
C PHE A 339 2.86 -8.43 -5.57
N LEU A 340 3.22 -7.16 -5.58
CA LEU A 340 4.37 -6.66 -4.84
C LEU A 340 3.97 -6.35 -3.40
N PHE A 341 4.71 -6.86 -2.44
CA PHE A 341 4.53 -6.59 -1.03
C PHE A 341 5.84 -6.22 -0.36
N PRO A 342 5.97 -4.98 0.12
CA PRO A 342 4.95 -3.93 0.20
C PRO A 342 4.65 -3.29 -1.18
N PRO A 343 3.39 -2.95 -1.48
CA PRO A 343 3.04 -2.30 -2.74
C PRO A 343 3.55 -0.85 -2.77
N PRO A 344 4.03 -0.36 -3.93
CA PRO A 344 4.36 1.05 -4.09
C PRO A 344 3.09 1.91 -4.23
N THR A 345 3.20 3.19 -3.90
CA THR A 345 2.17 4.24 -4.01
C THR A 345 0.97 4.11 -3.07
N THR A 346 1.08 3.26 -2.04
CA THR A 346 0.07 3.10 -0.99
C THR A 346 0.67 3.20 0.41
N PRO A 347 1.50 4.24 0.72
CA PRO A 347 2.11 4.37 2.03
C PRO A 347 1.05 4.75 3.06
N ARG A 348 1.17 4.21 4.27
CA ARG A 348 0.31 4.51 5.42
C ARG A 348 1.13 4.73 6.68
N ASP A 349 0.76 5.71 7.48
CA ASP A 349 1.33 5.93 8.81
C ASP A 349 0.87 4.87 9.81
N GLN A 350 -0.31 4.29 9.59
CA GLN A 350 -0.88 3.21 10.37
C GLN A 350 -1.03 1.98 9.49
N GLN A 351 -0.31 0.92 9.83
CA GLN A 351 -0.36 -0.36 9.15
C GLN A 351 -1.06 -1.42 10.02
N TYR A 352 -1.26 -2.60 9.49
CA TYR A 352 -1.74 -3.75 10.22
C TYR A 352 -0.99 -5.03 9.79
N PHE A 353 -0.85 -5.94 10.74
CA PHE A 353 -0.44 -7.31 10.47
C PHE A 353 -1.66 -8.12 10.04
N SER A 354 -1.49 -8.97 9.06
CA SER A 354 -2.56 -9.89 8.63
C SER A 354 -2.02 -11.25 8.21
N ILE A 355 -2.88 -12.26 8.37
CA ILE A 355 -2.75 -13.56 7.73
C ILE A 355 -4.03 -13.80 6.93
N TRP A 356 -3.89 -14.33 5.75
CA TRP A 356 -5.01 -14.85 4.99
C TRP A 356 -4.76 -16.30 4.57
N ALA A 357 -5.79 -17.13 4.63
CA ALA A 357 -5.85 -18.42 3.98
C ALA A 357 -6.77 -18.33 2.77
N ARG A 358 -6.29 -18.76 1.61
CA ARG A 358 -7.14 -18.87 0.42
C ARG A 358 -8.32 -19.79 0.70
N PRO A 359 -9.46 -19.61 0.00
CA PRO A 359 -10.69 -20.30 0.34
C PRO A 359 -10.54 -21.81 0.52
N VAL A 360 -11.16 -22.31 1.57
CA VAL A 360 -11.21 -23.74 1.96
C VAL A 360 -12.62 -24.27 1.87
N GLY A 361 -12.80 -25.59 1.82
CA GLY A 361 -14.13 -26.19 1.97
C GLY A 361 -14.80 -25.71 3.26
N HIS A 362 -16.08 -25.36 3.20
CA HIS A 362 -16.83 -24.80 4.33
C HIS A 362 -16.65 -25.60 5.62
N GLU A 363 -16.66 -26.90 5.51
CA GLU A 363 -16.56 -27.84 6.61
C GLU A 363 -15.21 -27.83 7.34
N TYR A 364 -14.15 -27.29 6.70
CA TYR A 364 -12.80 -27.21 7.30
C TYR A 364 -12.48 -25.80 7.83
N ALA A 365 -13.35 -24.82 7.63
CA ALA A 365 -13.09 -23.43 7.97
C ALA A 365 -12.72 -23.23 9.45
N HIS A 366 -13.44 -23.87 10.37
CA HIS A 366 -13.15 -23.78 11.81
C HIS A 366 -11.77 -24.35 12.15
N PHE A 367 -11.40 -25.50 11.60
CA PHE A 367 -10.09 -26.10 11.81
C PHE A 367 -8.95 -25.21 11.27
N ILE A 368 -9.11 -24.62 10.08
CA ILE A 368 -8.08 -23.74 9.50
C ILE A 368 -7.95 -22.43 10.28
N LEU A 369 -9.04 -21.87 10.83
CA LEU A 369 -8.95 -20.74 11.76
C LEU A 369 -8.10 -21.07 12.98
N LYS A 370 -8.29 -22.27 13.57
CA LYS A 370 -7.47 -22.77 14.68
C LYS A 370 -6.01 -22.94 14.25
N ALA A 371 -5.76 -23.53 13.09
CA ALA A 371 -4.42 -23.75 12.54
C ALA A 371 -3.66 -22.44 12.34
N MET A 372 -4.28 -21.46 11.66
CA MET A 372 -3.67 -20.12 11.44
C MET A 372 -3.34 -19.44 12.76
N THR A 373 -4.26 -19.50 13.72
CA THR A 373 -4.06 -18.85 15.03
C THR A 373 -3.00 -19.56 15.87
N ALA A 374 -2.99 -20.88 15.88
CA ALA A 374 -2.00 -21.69 16.57
C ALA A 374 -0.59 -21.51 16.01
N GLU A 375 -0.47 -21.45 14.67
CA GLU A 375 0.82 -21.18 14.00
C GLU A 375 1.34 -19.78 14.30
N LEU A 376 0.49 -18.77 14.28
CA LEU A 376 0.85 -17.40 14.67
C LEU A 376 1.31 -17.35 16.14
N ASP A 377 0.54 -17.98 17.05
CA ASP A 377 0.88 -18.04 18.47
C ASP A 377 2.21 -18.77 18.71
N ARG A 378 2.43 -19.89 18.02
CA ARG A 378 3.68 -20.63 18.08
C ARG A 378 4.84 -19.78 17.58
N PHE A 379 4.68 -19.13 16.42
CA PHE A 379 5.71 -18.29 15.82
C PHE A 379 6.05 -17.09 16.71
N ALA A 380 5.05 -16.42 17.28
CA ALA A 380 5.23 -15.28 18.20
C ALA A 380 6.00 -15.68 19.48
N ARG A 381 5.80 -16.93 19.98
CA ARG A 381 6.48 -17.42 21.19
C ARG A 381 7.86 -18.02 20.93
N GLN A 382 8.04 -18.73 19.83
CA GLN A 382 9.28 -19.46 19.54
C GLN A 382 10.30 -18.62 18.77
N GLY A 383 9.83 -17.69 17.92
CA GLY A 383 10.68 -16.94 17.02
C GLY A 383 11.29 -17.81 15.92
N MET A 384 12.45 -17.41 15.45
CA MET A 384 13.23 -18.06 14.39
C MET A 384 14.62 -18.47 14.88
N THR A 385 15.11 -19.61 14.39
CA THR A 385 16.51 -20.02 14.58
C THR A 385 17.45 -19.16 13.70
N PRO A 386 18.76 -19.13 14.01
CA PRO A 386 19.74 -18.45 13.15
C PRO A 386 19.76 -18.96 11.68
N GLU A 387 19.53 -20.26 11.47
CA GLU A 387 19.45 -20.87 10.14
C GLU A 387 18.20 -20.38 9.37
N GLU A 388 17.01 -20.43 10.01
CA GLU A 388 15.79 -19.93 9.41
C GLU A 388 15.89 -18.44 9.04
N VAL A 389 16.57 -17.63 9.86
CA VAL A 389 16.84 -16.22 9.53
C VAL A 389 17.78 -16.09 8.34
N ALA A 390 18.82 -16.93 8.26
CA ALA A 390 19.75 -16.91 7.12
C ALA A 390 19.03 -17.25 5.81
N ASP A 391 18.20 -18.29 5.79
CA ASP A 391 17.41 -18.70 4.63
C ASP A 391 16.38 -17.63 4.22
N ALA A 392 15.68 -17.05 5.20
CA ALA A 392 14.74 -15.95 4.95
C ALA A 392 15.42 -14.71 4.36
N LYS A 393 16.66 -14.39 4.78
CA LYS A 393 17.44 -13.29 4.21
C LYS A 393 17.82 -13.55 2.75
N VAL A 394 18.22 -14.78 2.40
CA VAL A 394 18.50 -15.15 1.00
C VAL A 394 17.24 -14.92 0.14
N LYS A 395 16.08 -15.38 0.62
CA LYS A 395 14.81 -15.20 -0.07
C LYS A 395 14.40 -13.73 -0.16
N ALA A 396 14.50 -12.98 0.93
CA ALA A 396 14.21 -11.56 0.99
C ALA A 396 15.04 -10.73 0.00
N ARG A 397 16.33 -11.05 -0.14
CA ARG A 397 17.22 -10.40 -1.12
C ARG A 397 16.76 -10.62 -2.57
N ALA A 398 16.28 -11.83 -2.88
CA ALA A 398 15.81 -12.14 -4.23
C ALA A 398 14.60 -11.29 -4.65
N LEU A 399 13.79 -10.82 -3.71
CA LEU A 399 12.63 -9.95 -3.99
C LEU A 399 13.04 -8.58 -4.55
N TYR A 400 14.26 -8.11 -4.30
CA TYR A 400 14.77 -6.84 -4.81
C TYR A 400 14.59 -6.69 -6.33
N LEU A 401 14.86 -7.77 -7.07
CA LEU A 401 14.73 -7.76 -8.54
C LEU A 401 13.31 -7.45 -8.98
N ASN A 402 12.31 -8.01 -8.28
CA ASN A 402 10.90 -7.76 -8.58
C ASN A 402 10.51 -6.30 -8.26
N TYR A 403 11.00 -5.75 -7.15
CA TYR A 403 10.68 -4.38 -6.74
C TYR A 403 11.32 -3.33 -7.64
N ALA A 404 12.55 -3.58 -8.09
CA ALA A 404 13.30 -2.67 -8.95
C ALA A 404 13.05 -2.86 -10.45
N GLU A 405 12.22 -3.83 -10.86
CA GLU A 405 12.06 -4.28 -12.26
C GLU A 405 11.70 -3.17 -13.24
N SER A 406 10.77 -2.30 -12.90
CA SER A 406 10.30 -1.23 -13.79
C SER A 406 10.52 0.16 -13.22
N VAL A 407 10.73 1.13 -14.11
CA VAL A 407 10.86 2.54 -13.75
C VAL A 407 9.61 3.03 -13.00
N SER A 408 8.43 2.59 -13.41
CA SER A 408 7.17 2.95 -12.73
C SER A 408 7.13 2.47 -11.27
N ARG A 409 7.61 1.25 -10.99
CA ARG A 409 7.74 0.74 -9.62
C ARG A 409 8.76 1.54 -8.81
N GLN A 410 9.92 1.82 -9.40
CA GLN A 410 10.95 2.64 -8.75
C GLN A 410 10.41 4.03 -8.39
N LEU A 411 9.68 4.68 -9.30
CA LEU A 411 9.03 5.97 -9.01
C LEU A 411 8.03 5.86 -7.86
N GLY A 412 7.23 4.79 -7.81
CA GLY A 412 6.27 4.56 -6.74
C GLY A 412 6.94 4.40 -5.38
N TYR A 413 8.02 3.60 -5.26
CA TYR A 413 8.77 3.50 -4.02
C TYR A 413 9.43 4.82 -3.63
N ARG A 414 9.92 5.61 -4.59
CA ARG A 414 10.48 6.95 -4.31
C ARG A 414 9.41 7.93 -3.81
N LEU A 415 8.15 7.83 -4.25
CA LEU A 415 7.03 8.57 -3.66
C LEU A 415 6.78 8.17 -2.20
N ASP A 416 6.80 6.88 -1.92
CA ASP A 416 6.64 6.35 -0.57
C ASP A 416 7.79 6.79 0.33
N ASP A 417 9.03 6.81 -0.18
CA ASP A 417 10.19 7.35 0.54
C ASP A 417 9.99 8.80 0.96
N LEU A 418 9.44 9.64 0.07
CA LEU A 418 9.10 11.02 0.40
C LEU A 418 7.98 11.11 1.45
N PHE A 419 7.00 10.20 1.39
CA PHE A 419 5.93 10.13 2.39
C PHE A 419 6.47 9.80 3.78
N TYR A 420 7.39 8.83 3.88
CA TYR A 420 8.00 8.38 5.14
C TYR A 420 9.20 9.23 5.58
N GLY A 421 9.59 10.27 4.83
CA GLY A 421 10.75 11.10 5.16
C GLY A 421 12.11 10.42 4.89
N MET A 422 12.14 9.40 4.04
CA MET A 422 13.34 8.61 3.69
C MET A 422 14.05 9.15 2.43
N ARG A 423 14.15 10.45 2.29
CA ARG A 423 14.62 11.10 1.06
C ARG A 423 16.02 10.66 0.60
N ASP A 424 16.97 10.63 1.53
CA ASP A 424 18.41 10.44 1.21
C ASP A 424 18.79 8.95 1.13
N GLN A 425 17.99 8.08 1.68
CA GLN A 425 18.19 6.63 1.70
C GLN A 425 16.84 5.94 1.52
N GLY A 426 16.42 5.79 0.26
CA GLY A 426 15.14 5.22 -0.06
C GLY A 426 15.04 3.70 0.20
N TYR A 427 13.83 3.20 0.13
CA TYR A 427 13.52 1.79 0.38
C TYR A 427 14.36 0.84 -0.48
N LEU A 428 14.39 1.06 -1.80
CA LEU A 428 15.14 0.21 -2.71
C LEU A 428 16.65 0.36 -2.55
N GLU A 429 17.13 1.57 -2.34
CA GLU A 429 18.57 1.86 -2.18
C GLU A 429 19.15 1.19 -0.94
N GLN A 430 18.36 1.05 0.13
CA GLN A 430 18.80 0.45 1.39
C GLN A 430 18.53 -1.06 1.47
N MET A 431 17.55 -1.58 0.72
CA MET A 431 16.97 -2.90 0.93
C MET A 431 18.03 -4.00 1.12
N LEU A 432 18.97 -4.14 0.19
CA LEU A 432 19.96 -5.21 0.26
C LEU A 432 20.87 -5.07 1.47
N SER A 433 21.40 -3.86 1.72
CA SER A 433 22.30 -3.61 2.84
C SER A 433 21.59 -3.75 4.21
N ARG A 434 20.34 -3.34 4.29
CA ARG A 434 19.54 -3.49 5.50
C ARG A 434 19.23 -4.96 5.79
N ILE A 435 18.80 -5.73 4.79
CA ILE A 435 18.58 -7.18 4.94
C ILE A 435 19.87 -7.87 5.38
N ASP A 436 21.03 -7.51 4.78
CA ASP A 436 22.31 -8.09 5.16
C ASP A 436 22.70 -7.78 6.60
N ALA A 437 22.37 -6.61 7.10
CA ALA A 437 22.68 -6.18 8.46
C ALA A 437 21.77 -6.78 9.54
N VAL A 438 20.59 -7.33 9.17
CA VAL A 438 19.64 -7.92 10.12
C VAL A 438 20.26 -9.13 10.81
N THR A 439 20.16 -9.18 12.13
CA THR A 439 20.59 -10.30 12.98
C THR A 439 19.41 -11.14 13.48
N ALA A 440 19.64 -12.40 13.83
CA ALA A 440 18.61 -13.26 14.41
C ALA A 440 18.03 -12.70 15.71
N ALA A 441 18.85 -12.03 16.52
CA ALA A 441 18.38 -11.37 17.72
C ALA A 441 17.37 -10.25 17.40
N GLN A 442 17.67 -9.38 16.42
CA GLN A 442 16.75 -8.31 16.00
C GLN A 442 15.45 -8.86 15.40
N VAL A 443 15.51 -9.95 14.63
CA VAL A 443 14.32 -10.64 14.11
C VAL A 443 13.43 -11.10 15.26
N ASN A 444 13.99 -11.79 16.23
CA ASN A 444 13.23 -12.32 17.36
C ASN A 444 12.68 -11.22 18.30
N GLU A 445 13.40 -10.13 18.46
CA GLU A 445 12.91 -8.92 19.16
C GLU A 445 11.71 -8.31 18.42
N ALA A 446 11.79 -8.18 17.09
CA ALA A 446 10.69 -7.67 16.28
C ALA A 446 9.47 -8.60 16.30
N ILE A 447 9.67 -9.93 16.19
CA ILE A 447 8.59 -10.92 16.35
C ILE A 447 7.90 -10.72 17.70
N LYS A 448 8.65 -10.71 18.80
CA LYS A 448 8.10 -10.55 20.14
C LYS A 448 7.36 -9.22 20.35
N LYS A 449 7.81 -8.15 19.69
CA LYS A 449 7.23 -6.82 19.81
C LYS A 449 5.94 -6.66 19.02
N TYR A 450 5.88 -7.22 17.82
CA TYR A 450 4.81 -6.93 16.87
C TYR A 450 3.85 -8.09 16.63
N LEU A 451 4.24 -9.35 16.88
CA LEU A 451 3.39 -10.50 16.62
C LEU A 451 2.77 -11.06 17.91
N GLN A 452 1.49 -11.36 17.82
CA GLN A 452 0.69 -11.89 18.95
C GLN A 452 -0.55 -12.61 18.42
N ALA A 453 -1.14 -13.48 19.23
CA ALA A 453 -2.35 -14.22 18.90
C ALA A 453 -3.49 -14.06 19.94
N GLN A 454 -3.36 -13.10 20.85
CA GLN A 454 -4.34 -12.87 21.90
C GLN A 454 -5.48 -11.96 21.47
N ASN A 455 -5.14 -10.91 20.70
CA ASN A 455 -6.08 -9.87 20.28
C ASN A 455 -6.12 -9.86 18.76
N LEU A 456 -7.15 -10.45 18.18
CA LEU A 456 -7.26 -10.67 16.74
C LEU A 456 -8.66 -10.31 16.26
N ASP A 457 -8.71 -9.63 15.13
CA ASP A 457 -9.92 -9.46 14.34
C ASP A 457 -9.91 -10.49 13.21
N TYR A 458 -10.95 -11.29 13.13
CA TYR A 458 -11.16 -12.24 12.05
C TYR A 458 -12.25 -11.75 11.11
N VAL A 459 -12.02 -11.89 9.82
CA VAL A 459 -13.04 -11.75 8.79
C VAL A 459 -13.15 -13.05 8.02
N VAL A 460 -14.35 -13.58 7.98
CA VAL A 460 -14.68 -14.84 7.31
C VAL A 460 -15.74 -14.55 6.26
N VAL A 461 -15.52 -15.00 5.02
CA VAL A 461 -16.53 -14.91 3.96
C VAL A 461 -16.97 -16.33 3.59
N THR A 462 -18.27 -16.62 3.71
CA THR A 462 -18.82 -17.95 3.51
C THR A 462 -20.22 -17.92 2.90
N SER A 463 -20.83 -19.07 2.68
CA SER A 463 -22.21 -19.12 2.16
C SER A 463 -23.26 -18.76 3.24
N GLU A 464 -24.45 -18.31 2.80
CA GLU A 464 -25.56 -18.02 3.71
C GLU A 464 -25.98 -19.24 4.54
N ALA A 465 -25.82 -20.46 4.00
CA ALA A 465 -26.15 -21.69 4.68
C ALA A 465 -25.17 -22.07 5.80
N GLU A 466 -23.92 -21.58 5.71
CA GLU A 466 -22.84 -21.98 6.61
C GLU A 466 -22.52 -20.93 7.69
N GLY A 467 -22.92 -19.67 7.51
CA GLY A 467 -22.54 -18.58 8.40
C GLY A 467 -22.86 -18.81 9.87
N GLU A 468 -24.11 -19.13 10.23
CA GLU A 468 -24.52 -19.38 11.61
C GLU A 468 -24.00 -20.72 12.17
N LYS A 469 -23.81 -21.72 11.33
CA LYS A 469 -23.19 -22.99 11.73
C LYS A 469 -21.76 -22.77 12.17
N LEU A 470 -20.98 -22.05 11.36
CA LEU A 470 -19.61 -21.71 11.68
C LEU A 470 -19.52 -20.80 12.93
N ALA A 471 -20.42 -19.84 13.08
CA ALA A 471 -20.51 -19.02 14.28
C ALA A 471 -20.73 -19.84 15.55
N THR A 472 -21.57 -20.88 15.45
CA THR A 472 -21.85 -21.81 16.55
C THR A 472 -20.62 -22.63 16.92
N ASP A 473 -19.94 -23.19 15.94
CA ASP A 473 -18.72 -23.98 16.15
C ASP A 473 -17.58 -23.14 16.75
N ILE A 474 -17.38 -21.91 16.27
CA ILE A 474 -16.37 -20.99 16.80
C ILE A 474 -16.69 -20.61 18.25
N ALA A 475 -17.95 -20.24 18.55
CA ALA A 475 -18.35 -19.82 19.90
C ALA A 475 -18.25 -20.94 20.94
N GLY A 476 -18.51 -22.17 20.54
CA GLY A 476 -18.45 -23.37 21.39
C GLY A 476 -17.08 -24.03 21.42
N ASP A 477 -16.15 -23.63 20.58
CA ASP A 477 -14.91 -24.39 20.30
C ASP A 477 -15.20 -25.87 19.95
N THR A 478 -16.29 -26.12 19.20
CA THR A 478 -16.81 -27.43 18.88
C THR A 478 -16.74 -27.70 17.37
N ASN A 479 -16.96 -28.97 16.98
CA ASN A 479 -17.06 -29.38 15.59
C ASN A 479 -18.43 -30.00 15.30
N VAL A 480 -19.53 -29.37 15.77
CA VAL A 480 -20.89 -29.89 15.55
C VAL A 480 -21.25 -29.83 14.07
N HIS A 481 -20.80 -28.80 13.37
CA HIS A 481 -21.07 -28.59 11.94
C HIS A 481 -19.83 -28.76 11.08
N SER A 482 -18.65 -28.77 11.69
CA SER A 482 -17.35 -28.82 11.00
C SER A 482 -16.79 -30.23 11.01
N LYS A 483 -16.03 -30.58 9.97
CA LYS A 483 -15.29 -31.85 9.91
C LYS A 483 -14.00 -31.80 10.70
N THR A 484 -13.58 -32.96 11.19
CA THR A 484 -12.27 -33.11 11.84
C THR A 484 -11.16 -33.36 10.81
N PRO A 485 -9.89 -33.13 11.13
CA PRO A 485 -8.76 -33.52 10.28
C PRO A 485 -8.73 -35.01 9.95
N ALA A 486 -9.15 -35.87 10.88
CA ALA A 486 -9.21 -37.33 10.66
C ALA A 486 -10.13 -37.69 9.50
N GLU A 487 -11.30 -37.03 9.35
CA GLU A 487 -12.22 -37.24 8.25
C GLU A 487 -11.65 -36.80 6.91
N TYR A 488 -10.86 -35.70 6.90
CA TYR A 488 -10.14 -35.29 5.72
C TYR A 488 -9.07 -36.30 5.32
N HIS A 489 -8.28 -36.81 6.26
CA HIS A 489 -7.20 -37.74 5.98
C HIS A 489 -7.68 -39.14 5.58
N ILE A 490 -8.94 -39.49 5.81
CA ILE A 490 -9.55 -40.70 5.25
C ILE A 490 -9.67 -40.59 3.74
N SER A 491 -10.07 -39.43 3.22
CA SER A 491 -10.20 -39.19 1.77
C SER A 491 -8.88 -38.87 1.07
N SER A 492 -7.93 -38.30 1.79
CA SER A 492 -6.56 -37.98 1.33
C SER A 492 -5.54 -38.46 2.36
N PRO A 493 -5.24 -39.75 2.43
CA PRO A 493 -4.42 -40.32 3.50
C PRO A 493 -2.99 -39.78 3.47
N ILE A 494 -2.53 -39.40 4.67
CA ILE A 494 -1.13 -38.99 4.88
C ILE A 494 -0.25 -40.24 4.93
N PRO A 495 0.90 -40.26 4.27
CA PRO A 495 1.83 -41.37 4.35
C PRO A 495 2.24 -41.68 5.80
N PRO A 496 2.44 -42.95 6.17
CA PRO A 496 2.76 -43.35 7.54
C PRO A 496 4.04 -42.74 8.10
N ASP A 497 5.00 -42.37 7.24
CA ASP A 497 6.25 -41.70 7.60
C ASP A 497 6.06 -40.23 8.00
N LYS A 498 4.87 -39.67 7.80
CA LYS A 498 4.52 -38.28 8.14
C LYS A 498 3.63 -38.19 9.39
N GLN A 499 3.83 -39.04 10.38
CA GLN A 499 3.06 -39.07 11.62
C GLN A 499 3.03 -37.70 12.35
N GLN A 500 4.08 -36.90 12.21
CA GLN A 500 4.16 -35.55 12.78
C GLN A 500 3.03 -34.63 12.33
N ILE A 501 2.52 -34.79 11.09
CA ILE A 501 1.39 -34.00 10.57
C ILE A 501 0.12 -34.32 11.36
N LEU A 502 -0.15 -35.60 11.60
CA LEU A 502 -1.32 -36.04 12.36
C LEU A 502 -1.26 -35.58 13.82
N ASP A 503 -0.06 -35.55 14.41
CA ASP A 503 0.12 -35.09 15.79
C ASP A 503 -0.03 -33.55 15.89
N GLN A 504 0.41 -32.82 14.89
CA GLN A 504 0.19 -31.38 14.78
C GLN A 504 -1.32 -31.08 14.55
N ASP A 505 -2.02 -31.87 13.75
CA ASP A 505 -3.46 -31.73 13.53
C ASP A 505 -4.23 -31.85 14.86
N LYS A 506 -3.85 -32.80 15.72
CA LYS A 506 -4.44 -32.92 17.07
C LYS A 506 -4.20 -31.68 17.92
N GLN A 507 -2.99 -31.11 17.83
CA GLN A 507 -2.64 -29.88 18.56
C GLN A 507 -3.46 -28.68 18.05
N TRP A 508 -3.59 -28.52 16.73
CA TRP A 508 -4.40 -27.46 16.14
C TRP A 508 -5.89 -27.63 16.45
N ALA A 509 -6.42 -28.85 16.32
CA ALA A 509 -7.82 -29.14 16.66
C ALA A 509 -8.14 -28.85 18.13
N ALA A 510 -7.19 -29.08 19.04
CA ALA A 510 -7.31 -28.80 20.46
C ALA A 510 -7.01 -27.34 20.83
N TYR A 511 -6.49 -26.51 19.90
CA TYR A 511 -6.16 -25.11 20.18
C TYR A 511 -7.45 -24.30 20.44
N PRO A 512 -7.58 -23.65 21.62
CA PRO A 512 -8.81 -22.94 21.95
C PRO A 512 -8.83 -21.55 21.29
N LEU A 513 -9.88 -21.25 20.55
CA LEU A 513 -10.09 -19.89 20.04
C LEU A 513 -10.61 -18.97 21.13
N ASN A 514 -11.37 -19.49 22.11
CA ASN A 514 -11.92 -18.70 23.24
C ASN A 514 -12.67 -17.44 22.78
N ILE A 515 -13.51 -17.55 21.76
CA ILE A 515 -14.27 -16.43 21.21
C ILE A 515 -15.72 -16.54 21.68
N PRO A 516 -16.17 -15.67 22.60
CA PRO A 516 -17.57 -15.71 23.06
C PRO A 516 -18.52 -15.33 21.93
N ARG A 517 -19.75 -15.89 21.92
CA ARG A 517 -20.76 -15.61 20.88
C ARG A 517 -21.02 -14.10 20.70
N ALA A 518 -20.91 -13.33 21.76
CA ALA A 518 -21.08 -11.87 21.72
C ALA A 518 -20.04 -11.15 20.85
N ASN A 519 -18.86 -11.75 20.64
CA ASN A 519 -17.81 -11.21 19.78
C ASN A 519 -17.89 -11.73 18.33
N ILE A 520 -18.97 -12.44 17.98
CA ILE A 520 -19.17 -12.98 16.62
C ILE A 520 -20.38 -12.29 15.99
N ARG A 521 -20.14 -11.56 14.91
CA ARG A 521 -21.19 -10.93 14.10
C ARG A 521 -21.35 -11.69 12.81
N VAL A 522 -22.60 -12.01 12.43
CA VAL A 522 -22.92 -12.56 11.11
C VAL A 522 -23.71 -11.52 10.34
N VAL A 523 -23.22 -11.15 9.17
CA VAL A 523 -23.81 -10.11 8.31
C VAL A 523 -23.91 -10.59 6.88
N LYS A 524 -24.90 -10.11 6.15
CA LYS A 524 -25.00 -10.37 4.70
C LYS A 524 -24.06 -9.46 3.93
N ALA A 525 -23.41 -9.97 2.90
CA ALA A 525 -22.57 -9.19 2.00
C ALA A 525 -23.32 -7.99 1.40
N ALA A 526 -24.61 -8.13 1.13
CA ALA A 526 -25.47 -7.05 0.66
C ALA A 526 -25.58 -5.85 1.62
N ALA A 527 -25.26 -6.01 2.92
CA ALA A 527 -25.24 -4.95 3.92
C ALA A 527 -23.85 -4.36 4.16
N MET A 528 -22.80 -4.94 3.55
CA MET A 528 -21.44 -4.43 3.73
C MET A 528 -21.26 -3.04 3.10
N PHE A 529 -20.41 -2.24 3.72
CA PHE A 529 -20.00 -0.91 3.23
C PHE A 529 -21.13 0.13 3.12
N GLU A 530 -22.23 -0.07 3.85
CA GLU A 530 -23.29 0.97 3.99
C GLU A 530 -22.75 2.19 4.74
N THR A 531 -22.03 1.96 5.84
CA THR A 531 -21.36 2.94 6.69
C THR A 531 -19.90 2.52 6.90
N ALA A 532 -19.10 3.35 7.59
CA ALA A 532 -17.80 2.93 8.10
C ALA A 532 -17.95 1.75 9.06
N ALA A 533 -16.89 0.93 9.19
CA ALA A 533 -16.92 -0.22 10.09
C ALA A 533 -16.99 0.26 11.55
N GLU A 534 -17.92 -0.31 12.29
CA GLU A 534 -18.08 -0.11 13.72
C GLU A 534 -17.45 -1.28 14.50
N PRO A 535 -16.97 -1.02 15.73
CA PRO A 535 -16.36 -2.05 16.59
C PRO A 535 -17.23 -3.28 16.82
#